data_148eb90f545e2529211e804312a2f185
#
_entry.id   148eb90f545e2529211e804312a2f185
#
_cell.length_a   1.000
_cell.length_b   1.000
_cell.length_c   1.000
_cell.angle_alpha   90.00
_cell.angle_beta   90.00
_cell.angle_gamma   90.00
#
_symmetry.space_group_name_H-M   'P 1'
#
loop_
_entity.id
_entity.type
_entity.pdbx_description
1 polymer ?
#
loop_
_entity_poly.entity_id
_entity_poly.type
_entity_poly.pdbx_seq_one_letter_code
_entity_poly.pdbx_strand_id
1 'polypeptide(L)'
;MKGELVLRLDEVTKVYGEQPPVPALRGVSFSVRRGELVAIVGPSGSGKSTLLHVMGTLERPSGGVVRIGGVDAARLSDRELSLLRAREIGFVFQQFHLAEHATVRENVADGLLYAGVPAAERYRRADEALERVGLTERATFKPTKLSGGQRQRVAIARALVGRPAIVLADEPTGNLDSATGASIMRLIRELNDAGATIIMITHDADLADQLPRRIRMLDGQAVSDTSRDHGVLAPPRNAEGMS
;
A
#
# COMPACT_ATOMS: atom_id res chain seq x y z
N MET A 1 7.99 18.63 14.37
CA MET A 1 9.06 17.59 14.25
C MET A 1 8.84 16.87 12.92
N LYS A 2 9.86 16.79 12.04
CA LYS A 2 9.73 16.00 10.79
C LYS A 2 9.67 14.53 11.19
N GLY A 3 8.57 13.82 10.89
CA GLY A 3 8.41 12.39 11.19
C GLY A 3 9.50 11.53 10.52
N GLU A 4 9.73 10.32 11.06
CA GLU A 4 10.65 9.32 10.52
C GLU A 4 10.27 8.95 9.07
N LEU A 5 11.26 8.83 8.17
CA LEU A 5 11.05 8.34 6.81
C LEU A 5 10.79 6.82 6.84
N VAL A 6 9.63 6.40 6.35
CA VAL A 6 9.26 4.97 6.28
C VAL A 6 9.37 4.40 4.87
N LEU A 7 9.24 5.26 3.84
CA LEU A 7 9.44 4.88 2.44
C LEU A 7 10.21 5.98 1.73
N ARG A 8 11.18 5.61 0.89
CA ARG A 8 11.87 6.51 -0.02
C ARG A 8 12.16 5.80 -1.35
N LEU A 9 11.80 6.48 -2.43
CA LEU A 9 12.13 6.12 -3.79
C LEU A 9 13.08 7.17 -4.36
N ASP A 10 14.17 6.71 -4.99
CA ASP A 10 15.14 7.57 -5.66
C ASP A 10 15.32 7.06 -7.10
N GLU A 11 14.87 7.83 -8.11
CA GLU A 11 14.99 7.55 -9.55
C GLU A 11 14.58 6.13 -9.94
N VAL A 12 13.48 5.64 -9.37
CA VAL A 12 13.02 4.26 -9.54
C VAL A 12 12.48 4.05 -10.96
N THR A 13 13.03 3.06 -11.64
CA THR A 13 12.60 2.62 -12.98
C THR A 13 12.12 1.18 -12.95
N LYS A 14 11.19 0.83 -13.84
CA LYS A 14 10.76 -0.54 -14.10
C LYS A 14 10.47 -0.72 -15.56
N VAL A 15 11.11 -1.70 -16.17
CA VAL A 15 10.94 -2.09 -17.58
C VAL A 15 10.53 -3.55 -17.62
N TYR A 16 9.50 -3.86 -18.39
CA TYR A 16 9.02 -5.21 -18.65
C TYR A 16 9.38 -5.64 -20.07
N GLY A 17 9.62 -6.95 -20.24
CA GLY A 17 9.96 -7.54 -21.52
C GLY A 17 11.35 -7.14 -22.02
N GLU A 18 11.85 -7.90 -22.98
CA GLU A 18 13.15 -7.64 -23.61
C GLU A 18 12.98 -7.09 -25.03
N GLN A 19 11.94 -7.51 -25.75
CA GLN A 19 11.70 -7.11 -27.16
C GLN A 19 10.20 -7.05 -27.48
N PRO A 20 9.62 -5.86 -27.63
CA PRO A 20 10.13 -4.54 -27.26
C PRO A 20 10.07 -4.30 -25.74
N PRO A 21 11.01 -3.55 -25.15
CA PRO A 21 10.95 -3.18 -23.73
C PRO A 21 9.82 -2.18 -23.47
N VAL A 22 9.03 -2.43 -22.42
CA VAL A 22 7.93 -1.56 -22.01
C VAL A 22 8.29 -0.87 -20.68
N PRO A 23 8.68 0.42 -20.71
CA PRO A 23 9.01 1.16 -19.49
C PRO A 23 7.73 1.55 -18.74
N ALA A 24 7.45 0.87 -17.63
CA ALA A 24 6.30 1.11 -16.77
C ALA A 24 6.56 2.19 -15.70
N LEU A 25 7.83 2.32 -15.25
CA LEU A 25 8.27 3.42 -14.38
C LEU A 25 9.52 4.07 -14.98
N ARG A 26 9.59 5.41 -14.92
CA ARG A 26 10.59 6.23 -15.62
C ARG A 26 11.23 7.26 -14.67
N GLY A 27 11.89 6.81 -13.60
CA GLY A 27 12.60 7.67 -12.66
C GLY A 27 11.67 8.29 -11.60
N VAL A 28 10.86 7.46 -10.93
CA VAL A 28 9.96 7.91 -9.86
C VAL A 28 10.73 8.20 -8.60
N SER A 29 10.59 9.42 -8.06
CA SER A 29 11.25 9.85 -6.82
C SER A 29 10.26 10.55 -5.90
N PHE A 30 10.08 10.04 -4.70
CA PHE A 30 9.38 10.67 -3.57
C PHE A 30 9.68 9.96 -2.27
N SER A 31 9.24 10.54 -1.15
CA SER A 31 9.39 9.92 0.17
C SER A 31 8.11 10.04 0.98
N VAL A 32 7.87 9.08 1.88
CA VAL A 32 6.71 9.07 2.79
C VAL A 32 7.22 8.96 4.22
N ARG A 33 6.63 9.79 5.11
CA ARG A 33 6.93 9.84 6.54
C ARG A 33 5.90 9.05 7.34
N ARG A 34 6.29 8.61 8.51
CA ARG A 34 5.39 7.94 9.47
C ARG A 34 4.17 8.81 9.76
N GLY A 35 2.98 8.21 9.71
CA GLY A 35 1.69 8.88 9.96
C GLY A 35 1.12 9.64 8.76
N GLU A 36 1.76 9.61 7.59
CA GLU A 36 1.17 10.22 6.39
C GLU A 36 0.06 9.35 5.79
N LEU A 37 -0.97 10.02 5.25
CA LEU A 37 -1.99 9.44 4.39
C LEU A 37 -1.83 10.05 2.99
N VAL A 38 -1.41 9.22 2.04
CA VAL A 38 -1.02 9.64 0.69
C VAL A 38 -1.90 8.96 -0.34
N ALA A 39 -2.47 9.72 -1.27
CA ALA A 39 -3.09 9.18 -2.48
C ALA A 39 -2.10 9.20 -3.64
N ILE A 40 -2.01 8.10 -4.38
CA ILE A 40 -1.34 8.03 -5.69
C ILE A 40 -2.43 7.91 -6.74
N VAL A 41 -2.51 8.89 -7.63
CA VAL A 41 -3.57 9.01 -8.64
C VAL A 41 -3.00 9.11 -10.04
N GLY A 42 -3.81 8.77 -11.03
CA GLY A 42 -3.43 8.89 -12.44
C GLY A 42 -4.33 8.02 -13.33
N PRO A 43 -4.30 8.22 -14.65
CA PRO A 43 -5.08 7.43 -15.58
C PRO A 43 -4.68 5.95 -15.57
N SER A 44 -5.52 5.10 -16.18
CA SER A 44 -5.14 3.70 -16.43
C SER A 44 -3.85 3.65 -17.25
N GLY A 45 -2.96 2.71 -16.93
CA GLY A 45 -1.67 2.58 -17.62
C GLY A 45 -0.58 3.56 -17.17
N SER A 46 -0.84 4.48 -16.23
CA SER A 46 0.19 5.43 -15.75
C SER A 46 1.29 4.83 -14.86
N GLY A 47 1.28 3.52 -14.59
CA GLY A 47 2.30 2.83 -13.80
C GLY A 47 1.98 2.66 -12.32
N LYS A 48 0.78 3.02 -11.84
CA LYS A 48 0.41 2.97 -10.41
C LYS A 48 0.52 1.58 -9.79
N SER A 49 -0.03 0.56 -10.42
CA SER A 49 0.03 -0.84 -9.92
C SER A 49 1.47 -1.36 -9.92
N THR A 50 2.27 -1.04 -10.96
CA THR A 50 3.70 -1.33 -10.98
C THR A 50 4.43 -0.64 -9.83
N LEU A 51 4.12 0.62 -9.59
CA LEU A 51 4.69 1.38 -8.47
C LEU A 51 4.34 0.74 -7.12
N LEU A 52 3.08 0.33 -6.93
CA LEU A 52 2.65 -0.40 -5.73
C LEU A 52 3.43 -1.71 -5.55
N HIS A 53 3.59 -2.50 -6.62
CA HIS A 53 4.36 -3.75 -6.56
C HIS A 53 5.82 -3.51 -6.19
N VAL A 54 6.43 -2.45 -6.72
CA VAL A 54 7.81 -2.09 -6.40
C VAL A 54 7.94 -1.55 -4.97
N MET A 55 7.05 -0.66 -4.53
CA MET A 55 7.00 -0.18 -3.13
C MET A 55 6.73 -1.33 -2.16
N GLY A 56 5.88 -2.27 -2.56
CA GLY A 56 5.52 -3.45 -1.79
C GLY A 56 6.56 -4.57 -1.82
N THR A 57 7.68 -4.39 -2.51
CA THR A 57 8.71 -5.42 -2.72
C THR A 57 8.18 -6.73 -3.32
N LEU A 58 7.05 -6.66 -4.01
CA LEU A 58 6.50 -7.78 -4.80
C LEU A 58 7.27 -7.94 -6.11
N GLU A 59 7.81 -6.83 -6.63
CA GLU A 59 8.68 -6.80 -7.78
C GLU A 59 9.94 -5.97 -7.49
N ARG A 60 11.07 -6.37 -8.06
CA ARG A 60 12.29 -5.58 -8.01
C ARG A 60 12.23 -4.45 -9.04
N PRO A 61 12.73 -3.24 -8.74
CA PRO A 61 12.92 -2.21 -9.74
C PRO A 61 13.98 -2.65 -10.76
N SER A 62 13.92 -2.09 -11.97
CA SER A 62 14.98 -2.26 -13.00
C SER A 62 16.17 -1.33 -12.72
N GLY A 63 15.95 -0.22 -12.02
CA GLY A 63 16.98 0.73 -11.60
C GLY A 63 16.45 1.67 -10.52
N GLY A 64 17.33 2.50 -9.98
CA GLY A 64 17.02 3.36 -8.84
C GLY A 64 17.06 2.62 -7.51
N VAL A 65 16.60 3.27 -6.45
CA VAL A 65 16.67 2.75 -5.08
C VAL A 65 15.31 2.85 -4.39
N VAL A 66 14.90 1.75 -3.72
CA VAL A 66 13.71 1.70 -2.86
C VAL A 66 14.15 1.41 -1.44
N ARG A 67 13.88 2.32 -0.49
CA ARG A 67 14.15 2.12 0.93
C ARG A 67 12.86 2.06 1.73
N ILE A 68 12.77 1.04 2.61
CA ILE A 68 11.64 0.82 3.52
C ILE A 68 12.23 0.72 4.93
N GLY A 69 11.75 1.57 5.86
CA GLY A 69 12.33 1.64 7.21
C GLY A 69 13.85 1.90 7.21
N GLY A 70 14.36 2.64 6.21
CA GLY A 70 15.79 2.91 6.02
C GLY A 70 16.57 1.79 5.32
N VAL A 71 15.99 0.60 5.11
CA VAL A 71 16.64 -0.56 4.48
C VAL A 71 16.49 -0.50 2.96
N ASP A 72 17.59 -0.64 2.22
CA ASP A 72 17.62 -0.69 0.76
C ASP A 72 17.15 -2.07 0.27
N ALA A 73 15.95 -2.12 -0.32
CA ALA A 73 15.33 -3.35 -0.78
C ALA A 73 16.13 -4.06 -1.91
N ALA A 74 16.88 -3.30 -2.73
CA ALA A 74 17.66 -3.87 -3.84
C ALA A 74 18.84 -4.73 -3.36
N ARG A 75 19.32 -4.49 -2.12
CA ARG A 75 20.46 -5.21 -1.54
C ARG A 75 20.10 -6.49 -0.82
N LEU A 76 18.80 -6.75 -0.65
CA LEU A 76 18.31 -7.89 0.10
C LEU A 76 18.14 -9.13 -0.81
N SER A 77 18.44 -10.31 -0.25
CA SER A 77 18.04 -11.59 -0.82
C SER A 77 16.52 -11.76 -0.82
N ASP A 78 15.98 -12.70 -1.57
CA ASP A 78 14.54 -12.94 -1.62
C ASP A 78 13.95 -13.35 -0.26
N ARG A 79 14.74 -14.07 0.56
CA ARG A 79 14.35 -14.41 1.93
C ARG A 79 14.26 -13.17 2.82
N GLU A 80 15.23 -12.28 2.74
CA GLU A 80 15.24 -11.02 3.50
C GLU A 80 14.13 -10.08 3.04
N LEU A 81 13.86 -9.98 1.73
CA LEU A 81 12.73 -9.24 1.19
C LEU A 81 11.39 -9.78 1.70
N SER A 82 11.25 -11.11 1.79
CA SER A 82 10.03 -11.73 2.32
C SER A 82 9.85 -11.40 3.81
N LEU A 83 10.92 -11.37 4.59
CA LEU A 83 10.88 -10.98 6.01
C LEU A 83 10.60 -9.48 6.17
N LEU A 84 11.23 -8.62 5.36
CA LEU A 84 10.96 -7.18 5.35
C LEU A 84 9.47 -6.93 5.05
N ARG A 85 8.96 -7.54 3.98
CA ARG A 85 7.54 -7.44 3.59
C ARG A 85 6.61 -7.88 4.72
N ALA A 86 6.87 -9.03 5.32
CA ALA A 86 6.04 -9.57 6.40
C ALA A 86 6.00 -8.69 7.67
N ARG A 87 7.03 -7.88 7.91
CA ARG A 87 7.15 -7.05 9.11
C ARG A 87 6.77 -5.59 8.89
N GLU A 88 7.13 -5.03 7.73
CA GLU A 88 7.08 -3.59 7.50
C GLU A 88 5.94 -3.16 6.56
N ILE A 89 5.30 -4.11 5.83
CA ILE A 89 4.32 -3.76 4.81
C ILE A 89 3.01 -4.51 5.05
N GLY A 90 1.92 -3.76 5.14
CA GLY A 90 0.56 -4.29 5.06
C GLY A 90 -0.03 -4.07 3.67
N PHE A 91 -0.80 -5.03 3.16
CA PHE A 91 -1.47 -4.90 1.86
C PHE A 91 -2.99 -4.96 2.01
N VAL A 92 -3.67 -4.02 1.36
CA VAL A 92 -5.11 -4.01 1.15
C VAL A 92 -5.35 -3.97 -0.35
N PHE A 93 -5.97 -5.01 -0.90
CA PHE A 93 -6.26 -5.10 -2.34
C PHE A 93 -7.72 -4.79 -2.63
N GLN A 94 -8.02 -4.41 -3.86
CA GLN A 94 -9.39 -4.24 -4.36
C GLN A 94 -10.19 -5.53 -4.24
N GLN A 95 -9.58 -6.68 -4.58
CA GLN A 95 -10.11 -8.00 -4.25
C GLN A 95 -9.62 -8.38 -2.85
N PHE A 96 -10.53 -8.79 -1.99
CA PHE A 96 -10.25 -8.99 -0.56
C PHE A 96 -9.21 -10.09 -0.27
N HIS A 97 -9.06 -11.07 -1.17
CA HIS A 97 -8.16 -12.22 -1.06
C HIS A 97 -8.23 -12.90 0.32
N LEU A 98 -9.44 -13.17 0.78
CA LEU A 98 -9.68 -13.89 2.02
C LEU A 98 -9.82 -15.39 1.74
N ALA A 99 -9.22 -16.22 2.60
CA ALA A 99 -9.36 -17.66 2.57
C ALA A 99 -10.81 -18.04 3.03
N GLU A 100 -11.65 -18.47 2.10
CA GLU A 100 -13.08 -18.72 2.35
C GLU A 100 -13.33 -19.88 3.33
N HIS A 101 -12.39 -20.83 3.42
CA HIS A 101 -12.46 -21.97 4.33
C HIS A 101 -12.07 -21.61 5.78
N ALA A 102 -11.30 -20.55 5.98
CA ALA A 102 -10.85 -20.05 7.27
C ALA A 102 -11.83 -19.04 7.87
N THR A 103 -11.83 -18.91 9.19
CA THR A 103 -12.59 -17.87 9.89
C THR A 103 -12.00 -16.47 9.64
N VAL A 104 -12.77 -15.44 9.96
CA VAL A 104 -12.33 -14.04 9.93
C VAL A 104 -11.07 -13.84 10.80
N ARG A 105 -11.08 -14.40 12.00
CA ARG A 105 -9.95 -14.35 12.94
C ARG A 105 -8.69 -15.00 12.36
N GLU A 106 -8.83 -16.19 11.76
CA GLU A 106 -7.73 -16.89 11.11
C GLU A 106 -7.17 -16.10 9.94
N ASN A 107 -8.04 -15.55 9.07
CA ASN A 107 -7.62 -14.69 7.96
C ASN A 107 -6.79 -13.48 8.42
N VAL A 108 -7.12 -12.88 9.57
CA VAL A 108 -6.34 -11.77 10.13
C VAL A 108 -5.03 -12.27 10.76
N ALA A 109 -5.07 -13.38 11.50
CA ALA A 109 -3.90 -13.99 12.13
C ALA A 109 -2.84 -14.43 11.10
N ASP A 110 -3.27 -14.84 9.90
CA ASP A 110 -2.41 -15.23 8.79
C ASP A 110 -1.52 -14.07 8.28
N GLY A 111 -1.91 -12.82 8.51
CA GLY A 111 -1.04 -11.66 8.25
C GLY A 111 0.29 -11.69 9.03
N LEU A 112 0.37 -12.50 10.08
CA LEU A 112 1.59 -12.68 10.89
C LEU A 112 2.30 -14.03 10.64
N LEU A 113 1.82 -14.85 9.72
CA LEU A 113 2.32 -16.21 9.51
C LEU A 113 3.83 -16.24 9.22
N TYR A 114 4.27 -15.34 8.36
CA TYR A 114 5.68 -15.25 7.92
C TYR A 114 6.54 -14.32 8.78
N ALA A 115 5.96 -13.64 9.76
CA ALA A 115 6.69 -12.74 10.66
C ALA A 115 7.40 -13.48 11.83
N GLY A 116 7.22 -14.80 11.95
CA GLY A 116 7.80 -15.63 13.01
C GLY A 116 7.09 -15.48 14.37
N VAL A 117 5.82 -14.99 14.36
CA VAL A 117 5.03 -14.80 15.58
C VAL A 117 4.37 -16.12 16.01
N PRO A 118 4.46 -16.52 17.29
CA PRO A 118 3.79 -17.71 17.79
C PRO A 118 2.27 -17.69 17.61
N ALA A 119 1.64 -18.86 17.39
CA ALA A 119 0.22 -18.95 17.04
C ALA A 119 -0.69 -18.24 18.06
N ALA A 120 -0.50 -18.47 19.37
CA ALA A 120 -1.32 -17.83 20.40
C ALA A 120 -1.26 -16.28 20.33
N GLU A 121 -0.08 -15.73 20.08
CA GLU A 121 0.12 -14.28 19.95
C GLU A 121 -0.48 -13.76 18.64
N ARG A 122 -0.43 -14.53 17.53
CA ARG A 122 -1.11 -14.15 16.28
C ARG A 122 -2.61 -14.00 16.48
N TYR A 123 -3.25 -14.93 17.16
CA TYR A 123 -4.69 -14.86 17.44
C TYR A 123 -5.04 -13.70 18.38
N ARG A 124 -4.25 -13.44 19.42
CA ARG A 124 -4.45 -12.29 20.30
C ARG A 124 -4.39 -10.97 19.52
N ARG A 125 -3.37 -10.80 18.67
CA ARG A 125 -3.25 -9.61 17.82
C ARG A 125 -4.34 -9.51 16.76
N ALA A 126 -4.82 -10.65 16.26
CA ALA A 126 -5.95 -10.67 15.33
C ALA A 126 -7.23 -10.15 15.99
N ASP A 127 -7.50 -10.53 17.24
CA ASP A 127 -8.65 -10.03 18.00
C ASP A 127 -8.56 -8.50 18.20
N GLU A 128 -7.39 -7.97 18.57
CA GLU A 128 -7.15 -6.54 18.70
C GLU A 128 -7.34 -5.79 17.35
N ALA A 129 -6.88 -6.39 16.24
CA ALA A 129 -7.04 -5.80 14.92
C ALA A 129 -8.51 -5.82 14.47
N LEU A 130 -9.27 -6.87 14.80
CA LEU A 130 -10.70 -6.97 14.52
C LEU A 130 -11.52 -5.96 15.33
N GLU A 131 -11.17 -5.72 16.57
CA GLU A 131 -11.77 -4.68 17.40
C GLU A 131 -11.60 -3.29 16.76
N ARG A 132 -10.40 -2.97 16.29
CA ARG A 132 -10.10 -1.67 15.63
C ARG A 132 -10.92 -1.42 14.37
N VAL A 133 -11.38 -2.47 13.68
CA VAL A 133 -12.22 -2.35 12.49
C VAL A 133 -13.71 -2.62 12.76
N GLY A 134 -14.10 -2.84 14.03
CA GLY A 134 -15.48 -3.05 14.45
C GLY A 134 -16.06 -4.42 14.02
N LEU A 135 -15.24 -5.49 14.07
CA LEU A 135 -15.64 -6.85 13.66
C LEU A 135 -15.44 -7.93 14.73
N THR A 136 -15.34 -7.56 16.01
CA THR A 136 -15.16 -8.50 17.13
C THR A 136 -16.20 -9.63 17.11
N GLU A 137 -17.47 -9.28 16.96
CA GLU A 137 -18.60 -10.24 16.93
C GLU A 137 -18.61 -11.14 15.69
N ARG A 138 -17.74 -10.87 14.71
CA ARG A 138 -17.65 -11.63 13.47
C ARG A 138 -16.40 -12.50 13.39
N ALA A 139 -15.58 -12.55 14.45
CA ALA A 139 -14.29 -13.24 14.47
C ALA A 139 -14.37 -14.73 14.09
N THR A 140 -15.42 -15.41 14.48
CA THR A 140 -15.67 -16.86 14.19
C THR A 140 -16.39 -17.11 12.87
N PHE A 141 -16.85 -16.08 12.18
CA PHE A 141 -17.57 -16.23 10.91
C PHE A 141 -16.61 -16.55 9.77
N LYS A 142 -17.11 -17.17 8.71
CA LYS A 142 -16.39 -17.33 7.44
C LYS A 142 -16.62 -16.11 6.55
N PRO A 143 -15.65 -15.74 5.68
CA PRO A 143 -15.78 -14.61 4.75
C PRO A 143 -17.04 -14.65 3.87
N THR A 144 -17.52 -15.85 3.51
CA THR A 144 -18.74 -16.05 2.72
C THR A 144 -20.03 -15.58 3.41
N LYS A 145 -19.99 -15.36 4.73
CA LYS A 145 -21.12 -14.85 5.53
C LYS A 145 -21.05 -13.34 5.76
N LEU A 146 -20.08 -12.65 5.15
CA LEU A 146 -19.83 -11.23 5.32
C LEU A 146 -20.27 -10.42 4.10
N SER A 147 -20.74 -9.18 4.32
CA SER A 147 -20.92 -8.19 3.25
C SER A 147 -19.57 -7.78 2.62
N GLY A 148 -19.60 -7.13 1.45
CA GLY A 148 -18.41 -6.59 0.81
C GLY A 148 -17.60 -5.66 1.74
N GLY A 149 -18.27 -4.73 2.39
CA GLY A 149 -17.62 -3.81 3.35
C GLY A 149 -17.04 -4.51 4.57
N GLN A 150 -17.70 -5.55 5.09
CA GLN A 150 -17.16 -6.37 6.18
C GLN A 150 -15.90 -7.14 5.72
N ARG A 151 -15.92 -7.72 4.52
CA ARG A 151 -14.74 -8.39 3.95
C ARG A 151 -13.57 -7.42 3.77
N GLN A 152 -13.85 -6.19 3.33
CA GLN A 152 -12.81 -5.16 3.22
C GLN A 152 -12.23 -4.77 4.59
N ARG A 153 -13.06 -4.65 5.62
CA ARG A 153 -12.60 -4.42 7.00
C ARG A 153 -11.70 -5.56 7.50
N VAL A 154 -12.01 -6.82 7.17
CA VAL A 154 -11.13 -7.97 7.47
C VAL A 154 -9.79 -7.84 6.75
N ALA A 155 -9.77 -7.47 5.47
CA ALA A 155 -8.54 -7.26 4.70
C ALA A 155 -7.69 -6.12 5.30
N ILE A 156 -8.33 -5.03 5.75
CA ILE A 156 -7.66 -3.92 6.45
C ILE A 156 -7.09 -4.40 7.80
N ALA A 157 -7.85 -5.16 8.60
CA ALA A 157 -7.37 -5.71 9.87
C ALA A 157 -6.16 -6.62 9.66
N ARG A 158 -6.20 -7.50 8.63
CA ARG A 158 -5.06 -8.35 8.25
C ARG A 158 -3.82 -7.53 7.87
N ALA A 159 -3.99 -6.44 7.15
CA ALA A 159 -2.89 -5.56 6.78
C ALA A 159 -2.26 -4.86 8.00
N LEU A 160 -3.04 -4.59 9.04
CA LEU A 160 -2.60 -3.85 10.23
C LEU A 160 -2.11 -4.73 11.38
N VAL A 161 -2.40 -6.05 11.37
CA VAL A 161 -2.14 -6.96 12.50
C VAL A 161 -0.67 -7.02 12.91
N GLY A 162 0.24 -6.83 11.92
CA GLY A 162 1.70 -6.77 12.12
C GLY A 162 2.20 -5.43 12.65
N ARG A 163 1.36 -4.40 12.74
CA ARG A 163 1.77 -3.01 13.00
C ARG A 163 2.84 -2.54 12.03
N PRO A 164 2.61 -2.68 10.70
CA PRO A 164 3.62 -2.39 9.69
C PRO A 164 4.03 -0.91 9.69
N ALA A 165 5.20 -0.62 9.12
CA ALA A 165 5.64 0.76 8.90
C ALA A 165 4.75 1.49 7.88
N ILE A 166 4.27 0.76 6.85
CA ILE A 166 3.36 1.28 5.82
C ILE A 166 2.25 0.27 5.48
N VAL A 167 1.08 0.79 5.15
CA VAL A 167 -0.01 0.05 4.51
C VAL A 167 -0.16 0.54 3.08
N LEU A 168 -0.08 -0.38 2.13
CA LEU A 168 -0.30 -0.14 0.70
C LEU A 168 -1.71 -0.62 0.35
N ALA A 169 -2.57 0.29 -0.08
CA ALA A 169 -3.96 0.01 -0.44
C ALA A 169 -4.18 0.23 -1.94
N ASP A 170 -4.53 -0.82 -2.66
CA ASP A 170 -4.87 -0.78 -4.08
C ASP A 170 -6.38 -0.72 -4.24
N GLU A 171 -6.90 0.43 -4.63
CA GLU A 171 -8.34 0.70 -4.85
C GLU A 171 -9.24 0.13 -3.75
N PRO A 172 -9.04 0.48 -2.46
CA PRO A 172 -9.69 -0.19 -1.34
C PRO A 172 -11.21 -0.06 -1.30
N THR A 173 -11.79 0.76 -2.15
CA THR A 173 -13.24 1.00 -2.27
C THR A 173 -13.81 0.59 -3.63
N GLY A 174 -12.98 0.16 -4.59
CA GLY A 174 -13.36 -0.03 -5.99
C GLY A 174 -14.44 -1.09 -6.24
N ASN A 175 -14.62 -2.05 -5.34
CA ASN A 175 -15.64 -3.11 -5.43
C ASN A 175 -16.84 -2.89 -4.48
N LEU A 176 -17.02 -1.68 -3.95
CA LEU A 176 -18.04 -1.37 -2.96
C LEU A 176 -19.01 -0.31 -3.50
N ASP A 177 -20.25 -0.35 -3.02
CA ASP A 177 -21.19 0.74 -3.23
C ASP A 177 -20.72 2.03 -2.55
N SER A 178 -21.24 3.18 -2.96
CA SER A 178 -20.79 4.50 -2.51
C SER A 178 -20.90 4.68 -0.98
N ALA A 179 -21.97 4.18 -0.34
CA ALA A 179 -22.16 4.33 1.09
C ALA A 179 -21.17 3.46 1.88
N THR A 180 -20.95 2.22 1.42
CA THR A 180 -19.97 1.30 1.98
C THR A 180 -18.55 1.85 1.76
N GLY A 181 -18.24 2.35 0.56
CA GLY A 181 -16.97 2.98 0.23
C GLY A 181 -16.65 4.17 1.16
N ALA A 182 -17.63 5.06 1.36
CA ALA A 182 -17.49 6.18 2.31
C ALA A 182 -17.20 5.71 3.75
N SER A 183 -17.83 4.59 4.19
CA SER A 183 -17.57 3.99 5.50
C SER A 183 -16.14 3.44 5.61
N ILE A 184 -15.62 2.80 4.57
CA ILE A 184 -14.23 2.31 4.51
C ILE A 184 -13.25 3.49 4.52
N MET A 185 -13.53 4.55 3.78
CA MET A 185 -12.65 5.74 3.79
C MET A 185 -12.61 6.44 5.14
N ARG A 186 -13.73 6.47 5.86
CA ARG A 186 -13.77 6.96 7.24
C ARG A 186 -12.87 6.11 8.15
N LEU A 187 -12.98 4.79 8.07
CA LEU A 187 -12.12 3.87 8.81
C LEU A 187 -10.63 4.09 8.48
N ILE A 188 -10.27 4.26 7.21
CA ILE A 188 -8.88 4.54 6.79
C ILE A 188 -8.36 5.84 7.44
N ARG A 189 -9.17 6.89 7.50
CA ARG A 189 -8.81 8.15 8.17
C ARG A 189 -8.65 7.97 9.69
N GLU A 190 -9.58 7.28 10.35
CA GLU A 190 -9.50 6.96 11.78
C GLU A 190 -8.22 6.17 12.12
N LEU A 191 -7.86 5.21 11.26
CA LEU A 191 -6.62 4.44 11.41
C LEU A 191 -5.36 5.30 11.20
N ASN A 192 -5.40 6.24 10.25
CA ASN A 192 -4.31 7.19 10.04
C ASN A 192 -4.18 8.17 11.22
N ASP A 193 -5.28 8.71 11.73
CA ASP A 193 -5.31 9.56 12.93
C ASP A 193 -4.76 8.83 14.17
N ALA A 194 -4.93 7.49 14.22
CA ALA A 194 -4.32 6.61 15.21
C ALA A 194 -2.84 6.27 14.93
N GLY A 195 -2.22 6.90 13.91
CA GLY A 195 -0.79 6.81 13.60
C GLY A 195 -0.39 5.82 12.50
N ALA A 196 -1.33 5.17 11.82
CA ALA A 196 -0.99 4.33 10.67
C ALA A 196 -0.50 5.19 9.49
N THR A 197 0.56 4.73 8.80
CA THR A 197 1.00 5.31 7.54
C THR A 197 0.33 4.57 6.40
N ILE A 198 -0.40 5.27 5.54
CA ILE A 198 -1.20 4.63 4.50
C ILE A 198 -0.92 5.30 3.15
N ILE A 199 -0.59 4.48 2.15
CA ILE A 199 -0.46 4.90 0.76
C ILE A 199 -1.58 4.20 -0.02
N MET A 200 -2.47 4.98 -0.60
CA MET A 200 -3.62 4.48 -1.34
C MET A 200 -3.46 4.79 -2.82
N ILE A 201 -3.60 3.77 -3.65
CA ILE A 201 -3.74 3.95 -5.09
C ILE A 201 -5.24 4.03 -5.41
N THR A 202 -5.62 5.04 -6.19
CA THR A 202 -6.99 5.17 -6.67
C THR A 202 -7.02 5.89 -8.02
N HIS A 203 -8.03 5.57 -8.83
CA HIS A 203 -8.36 6.35 -10.03
C HIS A 203 -9.48 7.37 -9.76
N ASP A 204 -10.08 7.35 -8.58
CA ASP A 204 -11.10 8.31 -8.13
C ASP A 204 -10.43 9.61 -7.69
N ALA A 205 -10.54 10.65 -8.54
CA ALA A 205 -9.97 11.96 -8.28
C ALA A 205 -10.66 12.67 -7.11
N ASP A 206 -11.99 12.54 -7.01
CA ASP A 206 -12.78 13.19 -5.94
C ASP A 206 -12.42 12.63 -4.58
N LEU A 207 -12.18 11.33 -4.51
CA LEU A 207 -11.71 10.67 -3.31
C LEU A 207 -10.30 11.15 -2.92
N ALA A 208 -9.41 11.23 -3.90
CA ALA A 208 -8.04 11.67 -3.68
C ALA A 208 -7.95 13.15 -3.26
N ASP A 209 -8.85 13.99 -3.79
CA ASP A 209 -8.94 15.42 -3.44
C ASP A 209 -9.27 15.65 -1.95
N GLN A 210 -9.88 14.66 -1.31
CA GLN A 210 -10.19 14.70 0.11
C GLN A 210 -9.03 14.26 1.00
N LEU A 211 -7.90 13.80 0.43
CA LEU A 211 -6.75 13.32 1.20
C LEU A 211 -5.69 14.40 1.37
N PRO A 212 -4.93 14.38 2.49
CA PRO A 212 -4.00 15.45 2.86
C PRO A 212 -2.81 15.59 1.90
N ARG A 213 -2.45 14.51 1.19
CA ARG A 213 -1.34 14.51 0.23
C ARG A 213 -1.68 13.67 -0.98
N ARG A 214 -1.33 14.19 -2.17
CA ARG A 214 -1.51 13.51 -3.46
C ARG A 214 -0.24 13.51 -4.26
N ILE A 215 0.04 12.36 -4.88
CA ILE A 215 1.08 12.17 -5.89
C ILE A 215 0.38 11.81 -7.19
N ARG A 216 0.56 12.61 -8.24
CA ARG A 216 -0.02 12.33 -9.55
C ARG A 216 0.97 11.60 -10.43
N MET A 217 0.55 10.44 -10.93
CA MET A 217 1.30 9.64 -11.89
C MET A 217 0.79 9.88 -13.31
N LEU A 218 1.72 10.02 -14.25
CA LEU A 218 1.45 10.08 -15.69
C LEU A 218 2.62 9.43 -16.44
N ASP A 219 2.34 8.52 -17.37
CA ASP A 219 3.33 7.86 -18.24
C ASP A 219 4.56 7.30 -17.49
N GLY A 220 4.32 6.68 -16.34
CA GLY A 220 5.37 6.08 -15.52
C GLY A 220 6.17 7.07 -14.66
N GLN A 221 5.77 8.33 -14.58
CA GLN A 221 6.43 9.37 -13.80
C GLN A 221 5.52 9.96 -12.73
N ALA A 222 6.08 10.41 -11.60
CA ALA A 222 5.40 11.25 -10.64
C ALA A 222 5.52 12.72 -11.10
N VAL A 223 4.41 13.28 -11.62
CA VAL A 223 4.41 14.62 -12.24
C VAL A 223 4.04 15.74 -11.26
N SER A 224 3.40 15.42 -10.15
CA SER A 224 3.15 16.38 -9.07
C SER A 224 3.05 15.67 -7.72
N ASP A 225 3.41 16.39 -6.65
CA ASP A 225 3.27 15.97 -5.25
C ASP A 225 2.84 17.19 -4.43
N THR A 226 1.71 17.08 -3.73
CA THR A 226 1.17 18.18 -2.92
C THR A 226 1.81 18.31 -1.54
N SER A 227 2.84 17.50 -1.24
CA SER A 227 3.57 17.65 0.02
C SER A 227 4.27 19.02 0.10
N ARG A 228 4.30 19.58 1.31
CA ARG A 228 4.99 20.88 1.56
C ARG A 228 6.52 20.76 1.42
N ASP A 229 7.07 19.53 1.45
CA ASP A 229 8.51 19.27 1.43
C ASP A 229 9.07 19.00 0.00
N HIS A 230 8.21 18.72 -0.96
CA HIS A 230 8.59 18.46 -2.35
C HIS A 230 7.85 19.45 -3.25
N GLY A 231 8.38 20.66 -3.37
CA GLY A 231 7.99 21.57 -4.44
C GLY A 231 8.10 20.86 -5.80
N VAL A 232 7.29 21.31 -6.77
CA VAL A 232 7.16 20.79 -8.14
C VAL A 232 8.30 19.84 -8.51
N LEU A 233 8.01 18.54 -8.64
CA LEU A 233 8.99 17.57 -9.16
C LEU A 233 9.51 18.12 -10.48
N ALA A 234 10.83 18.12 -10.67
CA ALA A 234 11.45 18.71 -11.88
C ALA A 234 10.77 18.11 -13.13
N PRO A 235 10.46 18.94 -14.13
CA PRO A 235 9.86 18.45 -15.36
C PRO A 235 10.78 17.36 -15.97
N PRO A 236 10.20 16.37 -16.67
CA PRO A 236 10.97 15.31 -17.28
C PRO A 236 12.03 15.96 -18.17
N ARG A 237 13.29 15.50 -18.03
CA ARG A 237 14.35 15.85 -18.99
C ARG A 237 13.92 15.28 -20.33
N ASN A 238 13.45 16.14 -21.23
CA ASN A 238 13.20 15.77 -22.61
C ASN A 238 14.48 15.13 -23.14
N ALA A 239 14.33 13.93 -23.71
CA ALA A 239 15.35 13.32 -24.52
C ALA A 239 15.46 14.10 -25.84
N GLU A 240 15.97 15.33 -25.78
CA GLU A 240 16.45 16.07 -26.95
C GLU A 240 17.91 15.68 -27.14
N GLY A 241 18.18 15.00 -28.25
CA GLY A 241 19.54 14.80 -28.74
C GLY A 241 19.97 13.39 -29.07
N MET A 242 19.34 12.75 -30.02
CA MET A 242 20.02 11.82 -30.93
C MET A 242 19.50 12.12 -32.36
N SER A 243 20.16 13.05 -32.97
CA SER A 243 20.22 13.20 -34.44
C SER A 243 21.36 12.35 -34.96
#